data_1e4fd8dc3131f932d25dcd7e3e999c2f
#
_entry.id   1e4fd8dc3131f932d25dcd7e3e999c2f
#
_cell.length_a   1.000
_cell.length_b   1.000
_cell.length_c   1.000
_cell.angle_alpha   90.00
_cell.angle_beta   90.00
_cell.angle_gamma   90.00
#
_symmetry.space_group_name_H-M   'P 1'
#
loop_
_entity.id
_entity.type
_entity.pdbx_description
1 polymer ?
#
loop_
_entity_poly.entity_id
_entity_poly.type
_entity_poly.pdbx_seq_one_letter_code
_entity_poly.pdbx_strand_id
1 'polypeptide(L)'
;LSLLSTWPPNPHATVLGYSSFVQADWDPIWYISHTAYDLHATLGIIGAIAVWILAYSFWKQPKNALFKAFGLDNPAEKKIPLYAMFFLGWLQVVAWESGWVAAETGRQPFVIWGPMVQTASGLYEIQAVMLTADGFNNSPEVLPIGISIMVVLALAVAATIYMLKKLFTGKEVSADISSARLIMATNAGGSSSLNIKRK
;
A
#
# COMPACT_ATOMS: atom_id res chain seq x y z
N LEU A 1 18.87 15.18 -3.02
CA LEU A 1 17.66 15.96 -2.67
C LEU A 1 17.63 17.32 -3.35
N SER A 2 18.76 18.06 -3.39
CA SER A 2 18.82 19.38 -4.03
C SER A 2 18.37 19.39 -5.51
N LEU A 3 18.65 18.32 -6.25
CA LEU A 3 18.23 18.19 -7.65
C LEU A 3 16.69 18.18 -7.81
N LEU A 4 15.95 17.68 -6.81
CA LEU A 4 14.49 17.54 -6.85
C LEU A 4 13.76 18.66 -6.09
N SER A 5 14.48 19.53 -5.39
CA SER A 5 13.89 20.56 -4.53
C SER A 5 13.53 21.84 -5.27
N THR A 6 13.97 21.99 -6.52
CA THR A 6 13.72 23.19 -7.33
C THR A 6 13.22 22.83 -8.72
N TRP A 7 12.44 23.70 -9.31
CA TRP A 7 12.06 23.59 -10.71
C TRP A 7 12.45 24.88 -11.47
N PRO A 8 13.30 24.82 -12.49
CA PRO A 8 13.97 23.62 -13.03
C PRO A 8 14.96 23.00 -12.02
N PRO A 9 15.29 21.69 -12.16
CA PRO A 9 16.21 21.01 -11.25
C PRO A 9 17.57 21.73 -11.12
N ASN A 10 17.98 22.04 -9.90
CA ASN A 10 19.26 22.68 -9.60
C ASN A 10 20.10 21.82 -8.66
N PRO A 11 21.20 21.21 -9.13
CA PRO A 11 22.07 20.38 -8.29
C PRO A 11 22.80 21.17 -7.19
N HIS A 12 22.88 22.49 -7.33
CA HIS A 12 23.55 23.38 -6.37
C HIS A 12 22.58 24.07 -5.40
N ALA A 13 21.28 23.75 -5.48
CA ALA A 13 20.32 24.31 -4.53
C ALA A 13 20.62 23.84 -3.11
N THR A 14 20.68 24.78 -2.18
CA THR A 14 20.83 24.47 -0.76
C THR A 14 19.48 24.09 -0.18
N VAL A 15 19.42 22.90 0.41
CA VAL A 15 18.24 22.43 1.15
C VAL A 15 18.51 22.63 2.63
N LEU A 16 17.62 23.36 3.31
CA LEU A 16 17.72 23.56 4.75
C LEU A 16 17.53 22.22 5.46
N GLY A 17 18.49 21.85 6.29
CA GLY A 17 18.41 20.67 7.14
C GLY A 17 17.77 20.99 8.48
N TYR A 18 17.47 19.94 9.28
CA TYR A 18 16.88 20.05 10.60
C TYR A 18 17.65 21.00 11.54
N SER A 19 19.00 20.96 11.49
CA SER A 19 19.86 21.86 12.25
C SER A 19 19.77 23.33 11.88
N SER A 20 19.12 23.66 10.78
CA SER A 20 18.89 25.06 10.34
C SER A 20 17.71 25.72 11.03
N PHE A 21 16.92 24.95 11.76
CA PHE A 21 15.72 25.43 12.45
C PHE A 21 15.93 25.51 13.95
N VAL A 22 15.18 26.41 14.58
CA VAL A 22 15.10 26.43 16.05
C VAL A 22 14.51 25.13 16.53
N GLN A 23 15.29 24.36 17.26
CA GLN A 23 14.89 23.09 17.83
C GLN A 23 14.10 23.36 19.09
N ALA A 24 12.80 23.40 18.96
CA ALA A 24 11.89 23.41 20.08
C ALA A 24 11.38 21.98 20.34
N ASP A 25 10.25 21.81 20.94
CA ASP A 25 9.65 20.54 21.40
C ASP A 25 9.30 19.52 20.29
N TRP A 26 10.04 19.56 19.16
CA TRP A 26 9.78 18.73 17.97
C TRP A 26 10.60 17.43 17.94
N ASP A 27 11.65 17.31 18.75
CA ASP A 27 12.62 16.23 18.66
C ASP A 27 11.99 14.82 18.64
N PRO A 28 11.04 14.49 19.54
CA PRO A 28 10.41 13.16 19.52
C PRO A 28 9.59 12.92 18.27
N ILE A 29 8.87 13.95 17.80
CA ILE A 29 7.98 13.88 16.63
C ILE A 29 8.81 13.73 15.36
N TRP A 30 9.92 14.47 15.27
CA TRP A 30 10.84 14.36 14.14
C TRP A 30 11.42 12.95 13.99
N TYR A 31 11.84 12.33 15.08
CA TYR A 31 12.34 10.95 15.08
C TYR A 31 11.31 9.96 14.54
N ILE A 32 10.08 10.05 15.00
CA ILE A 32 8.99 9.18 14.56
C ILE A 32 8.72 9.41 13.07
N SER A 33 8.60 10.66 12.65
CA SER A 33 8.33 11.03 11.26
C SER A 33 9.43 10.57 10.31
N HIS A 34 10.70 10.78 10.68
CA HIS A 34 11.85 10.39 9.87
C HIS A 34 11.96 8.86 9.75
N THR A 35 11.86 8.15 10.88
CA THR A 35 11.92 6.68 10.88
C THR A 35 10.79 6.08 10.08
N ALA A 36 9.58 6.60 10.22
CA ALA A 36 8.41 6.15 9.47
C ALA A 36 8.57 6.42 7.97
N TYR A 37 9.13 7.57 7.58
CA TYR A 37 9.42 7.90 6.19
C TYR A 37 10.47 6.98 5.59
N ASP A 38 11.57 6.72 6.30
CA ASP A 38 12.62 5.83 5.84
C ASP A 38 12.10 4.40 5.64
N LEU A 39 11.27 3.94 6.56
CA LEU A 39 10.62 2.64 6.46
C LEU A 39 9.69 2.58 5.24
N HIS A 40 8.85 3.60 5.07
CA HIS A 40 7.95 3.73 3.91
C HIS A 40 8.71 3.70 2.58
N ALA A 41 9.72 4.56 2.45
CA ALA A 41 10.50 4.69 1.22
C ALA A 41 11.27 3.39 0.91
N THR A 42 11.92 2.80 1.91
CA THR A 42 12.70 1.58 1.74
C THR A 42 11.83 0.39 1.34
N LEU A 43 10.77 0.13 2.09
CA LEU A 43 9.86 -0.98 1.80
C LEU A 43 9.07 -0.76 0.50
N GLY A 44 8.70 0.49 0.20
CA GLY A 44 8.03 0.86 -1.04
C GLY A 44 8.89 0.59 -2.26
N ILE A 45 10.16 1.01 -2.25
CA ILE A 45 11.10 0.78 -3.36
C ILE A 45 11.39 -0.72 -3.53
N ILE A 46 11.72 -1.43 -2.44
CA ILE A 46 12.00 -2.87 -2.49
C ILE A 46 10.77 -3.62 -3.02
N GLY A 47 9.59 -3.28 -2.51
CA GLY A 47 8.34 -3.88 -2.94
C GLY A 47 8.03 -3.62 -4.41
N ALA A 48 8.22 -2.40 -4.88
CA ALA A 48 8.02 -2.05 -6.29
C ALA A 48 8.94 -2.85 -7.21
N ILE A 49 10.23 -2.94 -6.90
CA ILE A 49 11.20 -3.73 -7.67
C ILE A 49 10.79 -5.21 -7.68
N ALA A 50 10.42 -5.77 -6.53
CA ALA A 50 10.02 -7.17 -6.43
C ALA A 50 8.75 -7.47 -7.22
N VAL A 51 7.74 -6.57 -7.19
CA VAL A 51 6.52 -6.69 -8.00
C VAL A 51 6.83 -6.67 -9.49
N TRP A 52 7.72 -5.78 -9.94
CA TRP A 52 8.13 -5.73 -11.34
C TRP A 52 8.86 -7.02 -11.81
N ILE A 53 9.75 -7.56 -10.96
CA ILE A 53 10.43 -8.83 -11.24
C ILE A 53 9.40 -9.97 -11.34
N LEU A 54 8.46 -10.05 -10.41
CA LEU A 54 7.41 -11.07 -10.45
C LEU A 54 6.51 -10.91 -11.69
N ALA A 55 6.04 -9.70 -11.97
CA ALA A 55 5.21 -9.43 -13.14
C ALA A 55 5.93 -9.82 -14.46
N TYR A 56 7.19 -9.46 -14.58
CA TYR A 56 8.02 -9.87 -15.71
C TYR A 56 8.14 -11.40 -15.80
N SER A 57 8.31 -12.07 -14.66
CA SER A 57 8.43 -13.54 -14.61
C SER A 57 7.14 -14.24 -15.03
N PHE A 58 5.97 -13.73 -14.59
CA PHE A 58 4.68 -14.24 -15.04
C PHE A 58 4.45 -14.02 -16.53
N TRP A 59 4.90 -12.88 -17.06
CA TRP A 59 4.69 -12.56 -18.47
C TRP A 59 5.66 -13.29 -19.40
N LYS A 60 6.96 -13.35 -19.07
CA LYS A 60 8.01 -13.83 -19.98
C LYS A 60 8.54 -15.24 -19.65
N GLN A 61 8.34 -15.72 -18.41
CA GLN A 61 8.86 -17.00 -17.93
C GLN A 61 10.34 -17.23 -18.33
N PRO A 62 11.24 -16.33 -17.94
CA PRO A 62 12.63 -16.33 -18.39
C PRO A 62 13.37 -17.57 -17.91
N LYS A 63 14.02 -18.31 -18.85
CA LYS A 63 14.63 -19.63 -18.57
C LYS A 63 16.13 -19.56 -18.24
N ASN A 64 16.67 -18.39 -17.89
CA ASN A 64 18.07 -18.27 -17.49
C ASN A 64 18.31 -18.86 -16.08
N ALA A 65 19.58 -19.13 -15.76
CA ALA A 65 19.97 -19.81 -14.52
C ALA A 65 19.52 -19.05 -13.26
N LEU A 66 19.60 -17.71 -13.26
CA LEU A 66 19.20 -16.87 -12.14
C LEU A 66 17.70 -17.01 -11.84
N PHE A 67 16.86 -16.85 -12.84
CA PHE A 67 15.40 -16.95 -12.67
C PHE A 67 14.98 -18.37 -12.27
N LYS A 68 15.62 -19.41 -12.80
CA LYS A 68 15.39 -20.80 -12.40
C LYS A 68 15.75 -21.05 -10.94
N ALA A 69 16.87 -20.49 -10.46
CA ALA A 69 17.30 -20.66 -9.06
C ALA A 69 16.24 -20.15 -8.06
N PHE A 70 15.51 -19.10 -8.42
CA PHE A 70 14.42 -18.55 -7.60
C PHE A 70 13.02 -19.06 -7.99
N GLY A 71 12.92 -19.99 -8.93
CA GLY A 71 11.66 -20.53 -9.42
C GLY A 71 10.82 -19.54 -10.22
N LEU A 72 11.44 -18.47 -10.71
CA LEU A 72 10.81 -17.41 -11.48
C LEU A 72 10.63 -17.76 -12.97
N ASP A 73 11.14 -18.90 -13.40
CA ASP A 73 10.94 -19.48 -14.74
C ASP A 73 9.54 -20.09 -14.93
N ASN A 74 8.90 -20.49 -13.81
CA ASN A 74 7.50 -20.91 -13.75
C ASN A 74 6.87 -20.48 -12.42
N PRO A 75 6.62 -19.19 -12.22
CA PRO A 75 6.24 -18.63 -10.92
C PRO A 75 4.89 -19.12 -10.40
N ALA A 76 3.98 -19.58 -11.27
CA ALA A 76 2.68 -20.12 -10.88
C ALA A 76 2.76 -21.48 -10.17
N GLU A 77 3.80 -22.28 -10.46
CA GLU A 77 3.95 -23.64 -9.93
C GLU A 77 5.00 -23.75 -8.83
N LYS A 78 5.79 -22.71 -8.61
CA LYS A 78 6.89 -22.73 -7.65
C LYS A 78 6.49 -22.05 -6.35
N LYS A 79 6.89 -22.67 -5.22
CA LYS A 79 6.56 -22.16 -3.88
C LYS A 79 7.19 -20.80 -3.56
N ILE A 80 8.45 -20.58 -3.98
CA ILE A 80 9.19 -19.35 -3.67
C ILE A 80 8.47 -18.09 -4.21
N PRO A 81 8.10 -17.99 -5.50
CA PRO A 81 7.36 -16.84 -6.01
C PRO A 81 5.98 -16.67 -5.35
N LEU A 82 5.29 -17.78 -5.05
CA LEU A 82 3.98 -17.71 -4.38
C LEU A 82 4.09 -17.16 -2.96
N TYR A 83 5.08 -17.61 -2.17
CA TYR A 83 5.36 -17.02 -0.87
C TYR A 83 5.83 -15.58 -0.98
N ALA A 84 6.67 -15.26 -1.96
CA ALA A 84 7.10 -13.89 -2.20
C ALA A 84 5.91 -12.96 -2.46
N MET A 85 4.93 -13.34 -3.29
CA MET A 85 3.71 -12.55 -3.51
C MET A 85 2.91 -12.36 -2.24
N PHE A 86 2.76 -13.42 -1.42
CA PHE A 86 2.05 -13.34 -0.15
C PHE A 86 2.71 -12.35 0.80
N PHE A 87 4.04 -12.46 0.98
CA PHE A 87 4.77 -11.56 1.88
C PHE A 87 4.89 -10.14 1.34
N LEU A 88 4.97 -9.95 0.03
CA LEU A 88 4.95 -8.63 -0.60
C LEU A 88 3.65 -7.88 -0.31
N GLY A 89 2.51 -8.56 -0.26
CA GLY A 89 1.25 -7.95 0.13
C GLY A 89 1.33 -7.33 1.53
N TRP A 90 1.81 -8.09 2.51
CA TRP A 90 2.01 -7.61 3.88
C TRP A 90 3.06 -6.50 3.98
N LEU A 91 4.15 -6.61 3.23
CA LEU A 91 5.19 -5.59 3.18
C LEU A 91 4.62 -4.24 2.69
N GLN A 92 3.74 -4.26 1.69
CA GLN A 92 3.11 -3.04 1.18
C GLN A 92 2.12 -2.43 2.18
N VAL A 93 1.41 -3.24 2.98
CA VAL A 93 0.58 -2.72 4.07
C VAL A 93 1.45 -1.99 5.10
N VAL A 94 2.58 -2.58 5.53
CA VAL A 94 3.51 -1.92 6.46
C VAL A 94 4.09 -0.64 5.85
N ALA A 95 4.44 -0.67 4.57
CA ALA A 95 4.92 0.53 3.87
C ALA A 95 3.86 1.65 3.84
N TRP A 96 2.61 1.31 3.55
CA TRP A 96 1.51 2.27 3.55
C TRP A 96 1.30 2.89 4.93
N GLU A 97 1.14 2.07 5.96
CA GLU A 97 0.93 2.55 7.34
C GLU A 97 2.08 3.44 7.80
N SER A 98 3.32 3.07 7.49
CA SER A 98 4.50 3.89 7.78
C SER A 98 4.43 5.25 7.07
N GLY A 99 4.00 5.27 5.80
CA GLY A 99 3.84 6.51 5.03
C GLY A 99 2.76 7.41 5.63
N TRP A 100 1.66 6.81 6.10
CA TRP A 100 0.61 7.54 6.79
C TRP A 100 1.09 8.13 8.11
N VAL A 101 1.78 7.34 8.94
CA VAL A 101 2.40 7.83 10.18
C VAL A 101 3.36 8.98 9.88
N ALA A 102 4.22 8.87 8.87
CA ALA A 102 5.13 9.94 8.47
C ALA A 102 4.38 11.22 8.06
N ALA A 103 3.28 11.09 7.32
CA ALA A 103 2.48 12.22 6.86
C ALA A 103 1.76 12.93 8.01
N GLU A 104 1.23 12.18 8.96
CA GLU A 104 0.51 12.75 10.11
C GLU A 104 1.47 13.36 11.14
N THR A 105 2.56 12.66 11.47
CA THR A 105 3.53 13.17 12.45
C THR A 105 4.41 14.27 11.87
N GLY A 106 4.71 14.24 10.57
CA GLY A 106 5.54 15.24 9.90
C GLY A 106 4.88 16.62 9.80
N ARG A 107 3.58 16.72 10.06
CA ARG A 107 2.87 17.99 10.13
C ARG A 107 2.86 18.60 11.53
N GLN A 108 3.11 17.83 12.53
CA GLN A 108 3.08 18.27 13.91
C GLN A 108 4.25 19.23 14.23
N PRO A 109 4.05 20.26 15.06
CA PRO A 109 2.80 20.64 15.71
C PRO A 109 1.90 21.58 14.88
N PHE A 110 2.19 21.80 13.60
CA PHE A 110 1.51 22.79 12.75
C PHE A 110 0.37 22.17 11.94
N VAL A 111 -0.81 22.75 12.01
CA VAL A 111 -1.90 22.51 11.05
C VAL A 111 -1.72 23.40 9.84
N ILE A 112 -1.42 24.68 10.07
CA ILE A 112 -1.15 25.66 9.03
C ILE A 112 0.20 26.31 9.34
N TRP A 113 1.10 26.18 8.38
CA TRP A 113 2.43 26.79 8.44
C TRP A 113 2.36 28.26 8.04
N GLY A 114 3.03 29.10 8.80
CA GLY A 114 3.25 30.48 8.44
C GLY A 114 4.60 30.71 7.76
N PRO A 115 5.00 31.95 7.62
CA PRO A 115 6.30 32.29 7.04
C PRO A 115 7.43 31.78 7.93
N MET A 116 8.55 31.44 7.28
CA MET A 116 9.81 31.20 7.96
C MET A 116 10.52 32.53 8.20
N VAL A 117 10.91 32.80 9.42
CA VAL A 117 11.63 34.00 9.82
C VAL A 117 13.01 33.62 10.32
N GLN A 118 14.03 34.30 9.84
CA GLN A 118 15.37 34.08 10.35
C GLN A 118 15.56 34.83 11.66
N THR A 119 15.97 34.10 12.70
CA THR A 119 16.25 34.65 14.02
C THR A 119 17.57 35.39 14.05
N ALA A 120 17.82 36.16 15.10
CA ALA A 120 19.11 36.84 15.29
C ALA A 120 20.31 35.87 15.42
N SER A 121 20.07 34.60 15.79
CA SER A 121 21.07 33.54 15.81
C SER A 121 21.36 32.91 14.42
N GLY A 122 20.67 33.35 13.38
CA GLY A 122 20.82 32.83 12.03
C GLY A 122 20.02 31.54 11.75
N LEU A 123 19.33 31.00 12.73
CA LEU A 123 18.43 29.88 12.58
C LEU A 123 17.08 30.33 12.01
N TYR A 124 16.32 29.39 11.45
CA TYR A 124 14.98 29.64 10.96
C TYR A 124 13.94 29.22 11.99
N GLU A 125 12.95 30.06 12.20
CA GLU A 125 11.77 29.77 13.01
C GLU A 125 10.54 29.74 12.11
N ILE A 126 9.71 28.71 12.25
CA ILE A 126 8.44 28.62 11.56
C ILE A 126 7.37 29.26 12.44
N GLN A 127 6.79 30.36 11.95
CA GLN A 127 5.66 30.97 12.63
C GLN A 127 4.40 30.14 12.39
N ALA A 128 3.79 29.65 13.46
CA ALA A 128 2.53 28.94 13.35
C ALA A 128 1.40 29.91 13.04
N VAL A 129 0.61 29.63 11.99
CA VAL A 129 -0.69 30.28 11.80
C VAL A 129 -1.76 29.54 12.62
N MET A 130 -1.65 28.21 12.70
CA MET A 130 -2.54 27.37 13.49
C MET A 130 -1.78 26.14 13.97
N LEU A 131 -1.77 25.91 15.27
CA LEU A 131 -1.23 24.69 15.86
C LEU A 131 -2.29 23.59 15.90
N THR A 132 -1.85 22.35 16.02
CA THR A 132 -2.74 21.19 16.18
C THR A 132 -3.61 21.33 17.43
N ALA A 133 -3.07 21.90 18.50
CA ALA A 133 -3.83 22.18 19.72
C ALA A 133 -5.01 23.15 19.49
N ASP A 134 -4.89 24.05 18.51
CA ASP A 134 -5.93 25.03 18.17
C ASP A 134 -6.96 24.44 17.16
N GLY A 135 -6.63 23.31 16.53
CA GLY A 135 -7.45 22.66 15.50
C GLY A 135 -8.59 21.79 16.01
N PHE A 136 -8.87 21.83 17.31
CA PHE A 136 -9.95 21.05 17.91
C PHE A 136 -11.32 21.53 17.41
N ASN A 137 -12.03 20.65 16.73
CA ASN A 137 -13.41 20.89 16.35
C ASN A 137 -14.35 20.44 17.48
N ASN A 138 -14.90 21.40 18.22
CA ASN A 138 -15.85 21.17 19.33
C ASN A 138 -17.31 21.07 18.85
N SER A 139 -17.57 20.93 17.55
CA SER A 139 -18.91 20.75 17.03
C SER A 139 -19.54 19.46 17.57
N PRO A 140 -20.80 19.50 18.07
CA PRO A 140 -21.46 18.32 18.63
C PRO A 140 -21.66 17.19 17.60
N GLU A 141 -21.61 17.51 16.29
CA GLU A 141 -21.76 16.53 15.20
C GLU A 141 -20.51 15.66 14.99
N VAL A 142 -19.32 16.10 15.45
CA VAL A 142 -18.05 15.39 15.21
C VAL A 142 -18.07 13.99 15.82
N LEU A 143 -18.56 13.87 17.06
CA LEU A 143 -18.60 12.58 17.75
C LEU A 143 -19.55 11.57 17.08
N PRO A 144 -20.82 11.91 16.77
CA PRO A 144 -21.71 10.97 16.07
C PRO A 144 -21.22 10.59 14.68
N ILE A 145 -20.63 11.53 13.92
CA ILE A 145 -20.04 11.24 12.60
C ILE A 145 -18.87 10.28 12.75
N GLY A 146 -17.96 10.53 13.70
CA GLY A 146 -16.82 9.66 13.97
C GLY A 146 -17.25 8.24 14.34
N ILE A 147 -18.22 8.09 15.24
CA ILE A 147 -18.78 6.78 15.60
C ILE A 147 -19.40 6.09 14.38
N SER A 148 -20.16 6.83 13.56
CA SER A 148 -20.79 6.27 12.36
C SER A 148 -19.75 5.73 11.37
N ILE A 149 -18.66 6.47 11.13
CA ILE A 149 -17.56 6.03 10.28
C ILE A 149 -16.91 4.77 10.84
N MET A 150 -16.64 4.71 12.15
CA MET A 150 -16.04 3.53 12.80
C MET A 150 -16.92 2.30 12.67
N VAL A 151 -18.25 2.44 12.82
CA VAL A 151 -19.21 1.34 12.62
C VAL A 151 -19.19 0.85 11.19
N VAL A 152 -19.22 1.76 10.20
CA VAL A 152 -19.17 1.38 8.78
C VAL A 152 -17.86 0.65 8.45
N LEU A 153 -16.73 1.14 8.95
CA LEU A 153 -15.43 0.48 8.75
C LEU A 153 -15.40 -0.92 9.41
N ALA A 154 -15.91 -1.07 10.62
CA ALA A 154 -15.99 -2.36 11.29
C ALA A 154 -16.85 -3.37 10.49
N LEU A 155 -17.99 -2.93 9.95
CA LEU A 155 -18.84 -3.75 9.11
C LEU A 155 -18.14 -4.12 7.78
N ALA A 156 -17.43 -3.19 7.16
CA ALA A 156 -16.66 -3.45 5.94
C ALA A 156 -15.54 -4.48 6.18
N VAL A 157 -14.81 -4.37 7.30
CA VAL A 157 -13.79 -5.35 7.70
C VAL A 157 -14.41 -6.72 7.94
N ALA A 158 -15.52 -6.80 8.69
CA ALA A 158 -16.23 -8.05 8.94
C ALA A 158 -16.72 -8.72 7.65
N ALA A 159 -17.29 -7.93 6.72
CA ALA A 159 -17.70 -8.41 5.42
C ALA A 159 -16.51 -8.93 4.58
N THR A 160 -15.39 -8.21 4.59
CA THR A 160 -14.16 -8.65 3.91
C THR A 160 -13.65 -9.98 4.47
N ILE A 161 -13.57 -10.11 5.79
CA ILE A 161 -13.15 -11.37 6.45
C ILE A 161 -14.10 -12.51 6.09
N TYR A 162 -15.41 -12.25 6.09
CA TYR A 162 -16.41 -13.26 5.71
C TYR A 162 -16.22 -13.70 4.24
N MET A 163 -16.04 -12.77 3.32
CA MET A 163 -15.79 -13.06 1.91
C MET A 163 -14.50 -13.85 1.70
N LEU A 164 -13.42 -13.44 2.35
CA LEU A 164 -12.14 -14.17 2.29
C LEU A 164 -12.30 -15.60 2.84
N LYS A 165 -12.96 -15.77 3.99
CA LYS A 165 -13.24 -17.10 4.56
C LYS A 165 -14.02 -17.96 3.56
N LYS A 166 -15.05 -17.41 2.90
CA LYS A 166 -15.84 -18.12 1.90
C LYS A 166 -14.99 -18.53 0.70
N LEU A 167 -14.13 -17.65 0.21
CA LEU A 167 -13.20 -17.91 -0.88
C LEU A 167 -12.20 -19.02 -0.54
N PHE A 168 -11.60 -18.99 0.66
CA PHE A 168 -10.61 -19.98 1.07
C PHE A 168 -11.20 -21.34 1.49
N THR A 169 -12.46 -21.39 1.91
CA THR A 169 -13.12 -22.67 2.23
C THR A 169 -13.57 -23.47 1.00
N GLY A 170 -13.53 -22.86 -0.19
CA GLY A 170 -13.62 -23.56 -1.48
C GLY A 170 -14.92 -24.32 -1.78
N LYS A 171 -15.89 -24.31 -0.88
CA LYS A 171 -17.10 -25.15 -0.99
C LYS A 171 -18.05 -24.75 -2.13
N GLU A 172 -18.04 -23.48 -2.54
CA GLU A 172 -18.92 -23.03 -3.62
C GLU A 172 -18.24 -23.12 -5.00
N VAL A 173 -16.94 -22.84 -5.08
CA VAL A 173 -16.20 -22.94 -6.35
C VAL A 173 -16.15 -24.38 -6.86
N SER A 174 -16.03 -25.36 -5.95
CA SER A 174 -16.07 -26.78 -6.34
C SER A 174 -17.47 -27.25 -6.77
N ALA A 175 -18.53 -26.70 -6.20
CA ALA A 175 -19.90 -27.00 -6.59
C ALA A 175 -20.25 -26.42 -7.97
N ASP A 176 -19.83 -25.17 -8.26
CA ASP A 176 -20.01 -24.53 -9.56
C ASP A 176 -19.21 -25.22 -10.68
N ILE A 177 -17.97 -25.64 -10.40
CA ILE A 177 -17.16 -26.37 -11.39
C ILE A 177 -17.73 -27.75 -11.64
N SER A 178 -18.27 -28.43 -10.63
CA SER A 178 -18.90 -29.74 -10.80
C SER A 178 -20.21 -29.65 -11.58
N SER A 179 -21.05 -28.64 -11.30
CA SER A 179 -22.29 -28.40 -12.04
C SER A 179 -22.02 -27.98 -13.48
N ALA A 180 -21.04 -27.13 -13.73
CA ALA A 180 -20.61 -26.74 -15.09
C ALA A 180 -20.07 -27.95 -15.88
N ARG A 181 -19.29 -28.83 -15.24
CA ARG A 181 -18.84 -30.09 -15.86
C ARG A 181 -19.98 -31.04 -16.17
N LEU A 182 -20.97 -31.13 -15.30
CA LEU A 182 -22.17 -31.96 -15.51
C LEU A 182 -22.98 -31.45 -16.72
N ILE A 183 -23.18 -30.15 -16.83
CA ILE A 183 -23.88 -29.49 -17.95
C ILE A 183 -23.11 -29.71 -19.26
N MET A 184 -21.80 -29.60 -19.26
CA MET A 184 -20.97 -29.87 -20.44
C MET A 184 -21.03 -31.35 -20.85
N ALA A 185 -21.02 -32.27 -19.90
CA ALA A 185 -21.13 -33.71 -20.17
C ALA A 185 -22.52 -34.11 -20.73
N THR A 186 -23.60 -33.54 -20.20
CA THR A 186 -24.96 -33.76 -20.73
C THR A 186 -25.14 -33.21 -22.13
N ASN A 187 -24.56 -32.03 -22.43
CA ASN A 187 -24.60 -31.43 -23.75
C ASN A 187 -23.74 -32.21 -24.79
N ALA A 188 -22.60 -32.77 -24.35
CA ALA A 188 -21.77 -33.61 -25.19
C ALA A 188 -22.40 -34.98 -25.48
N GLY A 189 -23.11 -35.55 -24.51
CA GLY A 189 -23.86 -36.82 -24.69
C GLY A 189 -25.09 -36.69 -25.56
N GLY A 190 -25.76 -35.53 -25.56
CA GLY A 190 -26.94 -35.27 -26.41
C GLY A 190 -26.62 -35.11 -27.90
N SER A 191 -25.42 -34.73 -28.26
CA SER A 191 -24.98 -34.53 -29.65
C SER A 191 -24.71 -35.86 -30.40
N SER A 192 -24.39 -36.93 -29.68
CA SER A 192 -24.09 -38.22 -30.30
C SER A 192 -25.30 -39.08 -30.64
N SER A 193 -26.50 -38.78 -30.13
CA SER A 193 -27.71 -39.55 -30.41
C SER A 193 -28.53 -39.08 -31.60
N LEU A 194 -28.16 -37.97 -32.24
CA LEU A 194 -28.89 -37.40 -33.38
C LEU A 194 -28.33 -37.82 -34.77
N ASN A 195 -27.31 -38.66 -34.85
CA ASN A 195 -26.68 -38.99 -36.12
C ASN A 195 -26.86 -40.45 -36.60
N ILE A 196 -27.84 -41.20 -36.02
CA ILE A 196 -28.12 -42.56 -36.49
C ILE A 196 -29.60 -42.67 -36.87
N LYS A 197 -30.07 -41.95 -37.89
CA LYS A 197 -31.20 -42.32 -38.73
C LYS A 197 -31.29 -41.44 -39.96
N ARG A 198 -30.47 -41.75 -40.98
CA ARG A 198 -30.79 -41.53 -42.41
C ARG A 198 -30.05 -42.58 -43.21
N LYS A 199 -30.73 -43.67 -43.42
CA LYS A 199 -30.69 -44.45 -44.66
C LYS A 199 -32.09 -44.56 -45.16
#